data_ea89c72c50b317f643c2ddf2e3578722
#
_entry.id   ea89c72c50b317f643c2ddf2e3578722
#
_cell.length_a   1.000
_cell.length_b   1.000
_cell.length_c   1.000
_cell.angle_alpha   90.00
_cell.angle_beta   90.00
_cell.angle_gamma   90.00
#
_symmetry.space_group_name_H-M   'P 1'
#
loop_
_entity.id
_entity.type
_entity.pdbx_description
1 polymer ?
#
loop_
_entity_poly.entity_id
_entity_poly.type
_entity_poly.pdbx_seq_one_letter_code
_entity_poly.pdbx_strand_id
1 'polypeptide(L)'
;LMYLIITRAFPPELGGMQSLMWGLTKEMSKNFMVKVFADYQENHKEFDNKENFSIERVGGIKFLRKIRKAQLVNEYLKENKVQGIIADHWKSLELINTEKKKYCLIHGKEINHPKGSSLNKRANKVLNNVEMVIANSEYTKNLAINNGVNNDKVTVINPGVDPVQEINKKSLEKVESLLKTKAPRLITV
;
A
#
# COMPACT_ATOMS: atom_id res chain seq x y z
N LEU A 1 -8.56 -19.38 1.92
CA LEU A 1 -7.34 -18.87 1.27
C LEU A 1 -6.79 -17.70 2.09
N MET A 2 -5.47 -17.66 2.32
CA MET A 2 -4.83 -16.62 3.13
C MET A 2 -3.89 -15.77 2.26
N TYR A 3 -3.95 -14.44 2.45
CA TYR A 3 -3.03 -13.49 1.84
C TYR A 3 -2.30 -12.67 2.90
N LEU A 4 -1.05 -12.30 2.60
CA LEU A 4 -0.28 -11.37 3.43
C LEU A 4 -0.25 -9.99 2.77
N ILE A 5 -0.42 -8.96 3.59
CA ILE A 5 -0.21 -7.56 3.20
C ILE A 5 1.05 -7.06 3.91
N ILE A 6 2.04 -6.60 3.18
CA ILE A 6 3.27 -6.06 3.75
C ILE A 6 3.34 -4.59 3.39
N THR A 7 3.17 -3.73 4.38
CA THR A 7 3.10 -2.29 4.16
C THR A 7 3.97 -1.50 5.14
N ARG A 8 4.35 -0.30 4.75
CA ARG A 8 4.97 0.69 5.64
C ARG A 8 3.95 1.73 6.10
N ALA A 9 2.91 1.92 5.30
CA ALA A 9 1.89 2.94 5.50
C ALA A 9 0.54 2.26 5.78
N PHE A 10 0.09 2.31 7.04
CA PHE A 10 -1.20 1.73 7.46
C PHE A 10 -1.80 2.58 8.58
N PRO A 11 -3.14 2.71 8.68
CA PRO A 11 -3.74 3.48 9.79
C PRO A 11 -3.23 3.03 11.17
N PRO A 12 -3.33 3.85 12.23
CA PRO A 12 -4.20 5.04 12.37
C PRO A 12 -3.64 6.35 11.79
N GLU A 13 -2.38 6.40 11.35
CA GLU A 13 -1.88 7.59 10.67
C GLU A 13 -2.69 7.86 9.40
N LEU A 14 -3.06 9.13 9.18
CA LEU A 14 -3.83 9.53 8.02
C LEU A 14 -2.93 9.77 6.80
N GLY A 15 -3.39 9.31 5.64
CA GLY A 15 -2.68 9.53 4.38
C GLY A 15 -3.25 8.66 3.26
N GLY A 16 -3.01 9.06 2.03
CA GLY A 16 -3.55 8.36 0.85
C GLY A 16 -3.11 6.90 0.75
N MET A 17 -1.85 6.62 1.09
CA MET A 17 -1.32 5.24 1.07
C MET A 17 -1.91 4.39 2.20
N GLN A 18 -2.07 4.98 3.39
CA GLN A 18 -2.68 4.33 4.53
C GLN A 18 -4.12 3.94 4.22
N SER A 19 -4.90 4.87 3.69
CA SER A 19 -6.30 4.64 3.29
C SER A 19 -6.40 3.59 2.18
N LEU A 20 -5.52 3.65 1.17
CA LEU A 20 -5.50 2.69 0.07
C LEU A 20 -5.21 1.27 0.58
N MET A 21 -4.16 1.09 1.38
CA MET A 21 -3.78 -0.24 1.89
C MET A 21 -4.82 -0.79 2.86
N TRP A 22 -5.42 0.06 3.67
CA TRP A 22 -6.52 -0.32 4.55
C TRP A 22 -7.77 -0.71 3.77
N GLY A 23 -8.22 0.11 2.81
CA GLY A 23 -9.38 -0.18 1.97
C GLY A 23 -9.21 -1.50 1.21
N LEU A 24 -8.04 -1.71 0.58
CA LEU A 24 -7.69 -2.97 -0.08
C LEU A 24 -7.78 -4.16 0.89
N THR A 25 -7.20 -4.01 2.09
CA THR A 25 -7.22 -5.06 3.11
C THR A 25 -8.64 -5.39 3.56
N LYS A 26 -9.46 -4.37 3.81
CA LYS A 26 -10.89 -4.53 4.18
C LYS A 26 -11.67 -5.27 3.10
N GLU A 27 -11.53 -4.89 1.85
CA GLU A 27 -12.23 -5.56 0.76
C GLU A 27 -11.78 -7.01 0.60
N MET A 28 -10.48 -7.28 0.70
CA MET A 28 -9.95 -8.63 0.66
C MET A 28 -10.43 -9.49 1.85
N SER A 29 -10.53 -8.91 3.04
CA SER A 29 -10.94 -9.63 4.24
C SER A 29 -12.39 -10.13 4.21
N LYS A 30 -13.22 -9.63 3.29
CA LYS A 30 -14.59 -10.13 3.08
C LYS A 30 -14.62 -11.56 2.53
N ASN A 31 -13.60 -11.95 1.76
CA ASN A 31 -13.56 -13.23 1.05
C ASN A 31 -12.35 -14.10 1.40
N PHE A 32 -11.32 -13.52 2.03
CA PHE A 32 -10.06 -14.19 2.32
C PHE A 32 -9.62 -13.93 3.77
N MET A 33 -8.86 -14.85 4.33
CA MET A 33 -8.09 -14.55 5.52
C MET A 33 -6.94 -13.61 5.13
N VAL A 34 -6.78 -12.53 5.88
CA VAL A 34 -5.72 -11.54 5.62
C VAL A 34 -4.92 -11.31 6.90
N LYS A 35 -3.59 -11.32 6.76
CA LYS A 35 -2.68 -10.86 7.82
C LYS A 35 -1.85 -9.72 7.29
N VAL A 36 -1.80 -8.62 8.05
CA VAL A 36 -1.04 -7.41 7.73
C VAL A 36 0.24 -7.36 8.55
N PHE A 37 1.37 -7.10 7.90
CA PHE A 37 2.62 -6.73 8.55
C PHE A 37 2.89 -5.25 8.26
N ALA A 38 2.69 -4.40 9.25
CA ALA A 38 2.80 -2.95 9.11
C ALA A 38 3.92 -2.37 9.98
N ASP A 39 4.38 -1.16 9.65
CA ASP A 39 5.25 -0.42 10.53
C ASP A 39 4.49 -0.01 11.80
N TYR A 40 5.20 -0.01 12.94
CA TYR A 40 4.65 0.46 14.21
C TYR A 40 4.28 1.95 14.12
N GLN A 41 3.15 2.27 14.72
CA GLN A 41 2.65 3.64 14.91
C GLN A 41 2.10 3.79 16.32
N GLU A 42 2.21 4.99 16.86
CA GLU A 42 1.57 5.30 18.15
C GLU A 42 0.05 5.17 18.05
N ASN A 43 -0.59 4.82 19.15
CA ASN A 43 -2.05 4.65 19.25
C ASN A 43 -2.68 3.60 18.30
N HIS A 44 -1.87 2.70 17.72
CA HIS A 44 -2.38 1.69 16.78
C HIS A 44 -3.37 0.70 17.41
N LYS A 45 -3.26 0.42 18.71
CA LYS A 45 -4.03 -0.64 19.38
C LYS A 45 -5.54 -0.46 19.26
N GLU A 46 -6.02 0.77 19.44
CA GLU A 46 -7.46 1.06 19.31
C GLU A 46 -7.97 0.81 17.89
N PHE A 47 -7.18 1.16 16.90
CA PHE A 47 -7.48 0.89 15.50
C PHE A 47 -7.43 -0.61 15.21
N ASP A 48 -6.33 -1.27 15.57
CA ASP A 48 -6.09 -2.68 15.26
C ASP A 48 -7.17 -3.60 15.89
N ASN A 49 -7.66 -3.26 17.08
CA ASN A 49 -8.71 -4.02 17.76
C ASN A 49 -10.11 -3.92 17.11
N LYS A 50 -10.33 -2.95 16.23
CA LYS A 50 -11.60 -2.77 15.52
C LYS A 50 -11.65 -3.54 14.20
N GLU A 51 -10.52 -4.04 13.75
CA GLU A 51 -10.41 -4.71 12.46
C GLU A 51 -10.72 -6.22 12.58
N ASN A 52 -11.29 -6.77 11.53
CA ASN A 52 -11.63 -8.20 11.44
C ASN A 52 -10.48 -9.06 10.87
N PHE A 53 -9.30 -8.51 10.71
CA PHE A 53 -8.09 -9.16 10.22
C PHE A 53 -6.92 -8.92 11.17
N SER A 54 -5.94 -9.81 11.14
CA SER A 54 -4.77 -9.73 12.02
C SER A 54 -3.76 -8.68 11.53
N ILE A 55 -3.30 -7.82 12.43
CA ILE A 55 -2.28 -6.81 12.15
C ILE A 55 -1.09 -7.02 13.07
N GLU A 56 0.09 -7.20 12.52
CA GLU A 56 1.35 -7.28 13.24
C GLU A 56 2.18 -6.03 12.99
N ARG A 57 2.46 -5.28 14.06
CA ARG A 57 3.19 -4.01 14.00
C ARG A 57 4.66 -4.21 14.33
N VAL A 58 5.52 -3.74 13.44
CA VAL A 58 6.97 -3.88 13.59
C VAL A 58 7.59 -2.52 13.86
N GLY A 59 8.17 -2.37 15.05
CA GLY A 59 8.82 -1.14 15.52
C GLY A 59 10.34 -1.14 15.35
N GLY A 60 10.95 -0.05 15.83
CA GLY A 60 12.39 0.15 15.88
C GLY A 60 12.94 1.06 14.78
N ILE A 61 14.26 1.20 14.74
CA ILE A 61 14.97 2.06 13.78
C ILE A 61 14.68 1.61 12.35
N LYS A 62 14.41 2.53 11.45
CA LYS A 62 13.90 2.32 10.09
C LYS A 62 14.61 1.21 9.30
N PHE A 63 15.94 1.15 9.36
CA PHE A 63 16.71 0.11 8.65
C PHE A 63 16.51 -1.27 9.28
N LEU A 64 16.65 -1.37 10.61
CA LEU A 64 16.47 -2.63 11.35
C LEU A 64 15.02 -3.12 11.29
N ARG A 65 14.06 -2.20 11.32
CA ARG A 65 12.63 -2.50 11.18
C ARG A 65 12.32 -3.23 9.87
N LYS A 66 12.92 -2.82 8.75
CA LYS A 66 12.78 -3.50 7.47
C LYS A 66 13.25 -4.96 7.55
N ILE A 67 14.44 -5.19 8.13
CA ILE A 67 15.02 -6.54 8.29
C ILE A 67 14.13 -7.38 9.21
N ARG A 68 13.77 -6.84 10.37
CA ARG A 68 12.90 -7.53 11.34
C ARG A 68 11.55 -7.90 10.73
N LYS A 69 10.92 -6.99 9.99
CA LYS A 69 9.64 -7.26 9.32
C LYS A 69 9.80 -8.40 8.31
N ALA A 70 10.86 -8.38 7.51
CA ALA A 70 11.12 -9.44 6.56
C ALA A 70 11.38 -10.80 7.24
N GLN A 71 12.09 -10.82 8.38
CA GLN A 71 12.28 -12.05 9.17
C GLN A 71 10.95 -12.62 9.65
N LEU A 72 10.10 -11.79 10.29
CA LEU A 72 8.78 -12.20 10.78
C LEU A 72 7.90 -12.75 9.65
N VAL A 73 7.90 -12.09 8.49
CA VAL A 73 7.15 -12.56 7.31
C VAL A 73 7.71 -13.89 6.81
N ASN A 74 9.04 -14.03 6.68
CA ASN A 74 9.65 -15.26 6.21
C ASN A 74 9.41 -16.44 7.17
N GLU A 75 9.42 -16.20 8.49
CA GLU A 75 9.07 -17.19 9.50
C GLU A 75 7.59 -17.59 9.38
N TYR A 76 6.70 -16.61 9.28
CA TYR A 76 5.27 -16.85 9.10
C TYR A 76 4.97 -17.69 7.84
N LEU A 77 5.67 -17.43 6.75
CA LEU A 77 5.53 -18.17 5.48
C LEU A 77 5.95 -19.64 5.57
N LYS A 78 6.85 -20.00 6.49
CA LYS A 78 7.26 -21.40 6.72
C LYS A 78 6.16 -22.21 7.43
N GLU A 79 5.43 -21.57 8.33
CA GLU A 79 4.46 -22.22 9.20
C GLU A 79 3.04 -22.18 8.65
N ASN A 80 2.77 -21.31 7.66
CA ASN A 80 1.41 -21.04 7.21
C ASN A 80 1.24 -21.22 5.69
N LYS A 81 0.08 -21.75 5.29
CA LYS A 81 -0.30 -21.86 3.87
C LYS A 81 -0.80 -20.52 3.33
N VAL A 82 0.10 -19.75 2.73
CA VAL A 82 -0.17 -18.45 2.13
C VAL A 82 -0.31 -18.61 0.62
N GLN A 83 -1.33 -17.97 0.02
CA GLN A 83 -1.58 -17.96 -1.42
C GLN A 83 -0.77 -16.90 -2.15
N GLY A 84 -0.64 -15.73 -1.54
CA GLY A 84 0.07 -14.62 -2.16
C GLY A 84 0.38 -13.50 -1.17
N ILE A 85 1.24 -12.62 -1.60
CA ILE A 85 1.74 -11.49 -0.82
C ILE A 85 1.51 -10.23 -1.63
N ILE A 86 0.94 -9.21 -1.01
CA ILE A 86 0.72 -7.90 -1.62
C ILE A 86 1.53 -6.86 -0.82
N ALA A 87 2.23 -5.99 -1.51
CA ALA A 87 3.01 -4.94 -0.88
C ALA A 87 2.79 -3.57 -1.53
N ASP A 88 2.85 -2.54 -0.69
CA ASP A 88 2.73 -1.14 -1.07
C ASP A 88 3.99 -0.54 -1.71
N HIS A 89 5.09 -1.30 -1.69
CA HIS A 89 6.40 -0.79 -2.09
C HIS A 89 7.38 -1.93 -2.34
N TRP A 90 8.18 -1.84 -3.40
CA TRP A 90 9.18 -2.87 -3.75
C TRP A 90 10.17 -3.19 -2.62
N LYS A 91 10.54 -2.20 -1.77
CA LYS A 91 11.41 -2.44 -0.60
C LYS A 91 10.78 -3.35 0.45
N SER A 92 9.46 -3.44 0.49
CA SER A 92 8.74 -4.34 1.39
C SER A 92 8.88 -5.81 0.96
N LEU A 93 9.16 -6.05 -0.32
CA LEU A 93 9.37 -7.40 -0.88
C LEU A 93 10.84 -7.80 -1.02
N GLU A 94 11.76 -6.86 -0.93
CA GLU A 94 13.17 -7.06 -1.28
C GLU A 94 13.88 -8.16 -0.48
N LEU A 95 13.47 -8.39 0.76
CA LEU A 95 14.04 -9.40 1.65
C LEU A 95 13.08 -10.59 1.90
N ILE A 96 11.99 -10.67 1.14
CA ILE A 96 11.03 -11.78 1.24
C ILE A 96 11.48 -12.90 0.32
N ASN A 97 11.89 -14.00 0.93
CA ASN A 97 12.38 -15.17 0.23
C ASN A 97 11.29 -16.26 0.18
N THR A 98 10.59 -16.34 -0.94
CA THR A 98 9.51 -17.32 -1.13
C THR A 98 9.15 -17.46 -2.60
N GLU A 99 8.71 -18.67 -2.99
CA GLU A 99 8.12 -18.98 -4.30
C GLU A 99 6.62 -18.59 -4.40
N LYS A 100 6.04 -18.08 -3.33
CA LYS A 100 4.64 -17.62 -3.36
C LYS A 100 4.49 -16.41 -4.27
N LYS A 101 3.32 -16.27 -4.90
CA LYS A 101 3.00 -15.13 -5.76
C LYS A 101 3.12 -13.83 -4.99
N LYS A 102 3.85 -12.89 -5.54
CA LYS A 102 4.05 -11.54 -4.98
C LYS A 102 3.46 -10.50 -5.91
N TYR A 103 2.73 -9.58 -5.36
CA TYR A 103 2.12 -8.45 -6.06
C TYR A 103 2.65 -7.16 -5.45
N CYS A 104 3.07 -6.22 -6.28
CA CYS A 104 3.64 -4.96 -5.81
C CYS A 104 2.87 -3.78 -6.38
N LEU A 105 2.29 -2.95 -5.49
CA LEU A 105 1.72 -1.68 -5.88
C LEU A 105 2.85 -0.66 -6.07
N ILE A 106 2.71 0.17 -7.12
CA ILE A 106 3.62 1.27 -7.41
C ILE A 106 2.84 2.57 -7.66
N HIS A 107 3.42 3.69 -7.17
CA HIS A 107 2.76 5.00 -7.16
C HIS A 107 3.58 6.10 -7.84
N GLY A 108 4.80 5.79 -8.30
CA GLY A 108 5.68 6.65 -9.06
C GLY A 108 6.95 7.09 -8.33
N LYS A 109 6.83 7.76 -7.18
CA LYS A 109 8.00 8.31 -6.46
C LYS A 109 9.04 7.25 -6.09
N GLU A 110 8.60 6.08 -5.65
CA GLU A 110 9.46 4.98 -5.18
C GLU A 110 10.20 4.24 -6.28
N ILE A 111 9.81 4.43 -7.53
CA ILE A 111 10.46 3.85 -8.72
C ILE A 111 11.20 4.90 -9.56
N ASN A 112 10.98 6.19 -9.30
CA ASN A 112 11.61 7.28 -10.04
C ASN A 112 13.05 7.51 -9.56
N HIS A 113 13.93 6.61 -9.92
CA HIS A 113 15.35 6.68 -9.62
C HIS A 113 16.16 6.86 -10.91
N PRO A 114 17.30 7.56 -10.88
CA PRO A 114 18.18 7.68 -12.05
C PRO A 114 18.49 6.29 -12.63
N LYS A 115 18.30 6.13 -13.94
CA LYS A 115 18.50 4.86 -14.65
C LYS A 115 19.92 4.34 -14.42
N GLY A 116 20.04 3.07 -14.07
CA GLY A 116 21.32 2.43 -13.76
C GLY A 116 21.86 2.68 -12.34
N SER A 117 21.22 3.54 -11.55
CA SER A 117 21.59 3.73 -10.13
C SER A 117 21.38 2.45 -9.31
N SER A 118 22.02 2.36 -8.15
CA SER A 118 21.86 1.23 -7.23
C SER A 118 20.39 1.01 -6.83
N LEU A 119 19.63 2.09 -6.58
CA LEU A 119 18.21 1.97 -6.24
C LEU A 119 17.36 1.51 -7.43
N ASN A 120 17.64 2.02 -8.66
CA ASN A 120 16.97 1.56 -9.87
C ASN A 120 17.21 0.07 -10.10
N LYS A 121 18.47 -0.39 -10.04
CA LYS A 121 18.81 -1.81 -10.22
C LYS A 121 18.11 -2.72 -9.19
N ARG A 122 18.08 -2.29 -7.93
CA ARG A 122 17.39 -3.03 -6.84
C ARG A 122 15.89 -3.08 -7.05
N ALA A 123 15.26 -1.95 -7.40
CA ALA A 123 13.83 -1.89 -7.71
C ALA A 123 13.48 -2.83 -8.87
N ASN A 124 14.22 -2.76 -9.97
CA ASN A 124 14.02 -3.61 -11.14
C ASN A 124 14.19 -5.10 -10.81
N LYS A 125 15.20 -5.45 -10.00
CA LYS A 125 15.39 -6.84 -9.54
C LYS A 125 14.17 -7.37 -8.81
N VAL A 126 13.55 -6.56 -7.93
CA VAL A 126 12.36 -6.97 -7.19
C VAL A 126 11.13 -7.00 -8.12
N LEU A 127 10.89 -5.92 -8.86
CA LEU A 127 9.68 -5.75 -9.66
C LEU A 127 9.60 -6.72 -10.85
N ASN A 128 10.72 -7.11 -11.43
CA ASN A 128 10.74 -8.13 -12.48
C ASN A 128 10.57 -9.57 -11.94
N ASN A 129 10.73 -9.78 -10.63
CA ASN A 129 10.55 -11.08 -9.97
C ASN A 129 9.22 -11.23 -9.21
N VAL A 130 8.29 -10.29 -9.33
CA VAL A 130 6.92 -10.45 -8.81
C VAL A 130 6.00 -11.07 -9.87
N GLU A 131 4.87 -11.59 -9.46
CA GLU A 131 3.81 -12.07 -10.37
C GLU A 131 3.26 -10.90 -11.18
N MET A 132 2.95 -9.78 -10.50
CA MET A 132 2.38 -8.58 -11.13
C MET A 132 2.82 -7.33 -10.38
N VAL A 133 3.12 -6.30 -11.14
CA VAL A 133 3.30 -4.92 -10.69
C VAL A 133 2.01 -4.15 -10.99
N ILE A 134 1.40 -3.58 -9.98
CA ILE A 134 0.14 -2.83 -10.08
C ILE A 134 0.46 -1.34 -10.04
N ALA A 135 0.35 -0.69 -11.19
CA ALA A 135 0.53 0.75 -11.32
C ALA A 135 -0.79 1.49 -11.08
N ASN A 136 -0.75 2.60 -10.34
CA ASN A 136 -1.94 3.40 -10.03
C ASN A 136 -2.42 4.27 -11.21
N SER A 137 -1.66 4.35 -12.30
CA SER A 137 -1.98 5.13 -13.50
C SER A 137 -1.12 4.70 -14.70
N GLU A 138 -1.54 5.07 -15.91
CA GLU A 138 -0.73 4.89 -17.13
C GLU A 138 0.60 5.63 -17.05
N TYR A 139 0.63 6.81 -16.42
CA TYR A 139 1.87 7.54 -16.17
C TYR A 139 2.87 6.69 -15.35
N THR A 140 2.40 6.11 -14.25
CA THR A 140 3.23 5.27 -13.38
C THR A 140 3.68 3.98 -14.08
N LYS A 141 2.81 3.36 -14.89
CA LYS A 141 3.17 2.22 -15.74
C LYS A 141 4.30 2.59 -16.70
N ASN A 142 4.15 3.68 -17.45
CA ASN A 142 5.16 4.12 -18.42
C ASN A 142 6.49 4.46 -17.71
N LEU A 143 6.43 5.09 -16.54
CA LEU A 143 7.61 5.36 -15.72
C LEU A 143 8.33 4.07 -15.30
N ALA A 144 7.59 3.04 -14.88
CA ALA A 144 8.16 1.75 -14.50
C ALA A 144 8.87 1.08 -15.68
N ILE A 145 8.22 1.02 -16.86
CA ILE A 145 8.76 0.44 -18.08
C ILE A 145 10.01 1.19 -18.53
N ASN A 146 9.96 2.51 -18.56
CA ASN A 146 11.09 3.36 -18.92
C ASN A 146 12.29 3.17 -17.97
N ASN A 147 12.03 2.81 -16.73
CA ASN A 147 13.06 2.53 -15.73
C ASN A 147 13.55 1.08 -15.72
N GLY A 148 13.01 0.20 -16.58
CA GLY A 148 13.52 -1.15 -16.80
C GLY A 148 12.66 -2.28 -16.19
N VAL A 149 11.41 -1.99 -15.82
CA VAL A 149 10.44 -3.04 -15.45
C VAL A 149 9.82 -3.61 -16.73
N ASN A 150 9.68 -4.93 -16.80
CA ASN A 150 9.10 -5.63 -17.94
C ASN A 150 7.63 -5.23 -18.14
N ASN A 151 7.26 -4.86 -19.37
CA ASN A 151 5.91 -4.43 -19.70
C ASN A 151 4.86 -5.49 -19.33
N ASP A 152 5.15 -6.76 -19.60
CA ASP A 152 4.24 -7.87 -19.33
C ASP A 152 3.93 -8.08 -17.84
N LYS A 153 4.75 -7.49 -16.97
CA LYS A 153 4.56 -7.54 -15.53
C LYS A 153 3.68 -6.41 -15.00
N VAL A 154 3.47 -5.33 -15.77
CA VAL A 154 2.83 -4.11 -15.26
C VAL A 154 1.39 -3.99 -15.76
N THR A 155 0.47 -3.97 -14.82
CA THR A 155 -0.97 -3.72 -15.06
C THR A 155 -1.38 -2.43 -14.39
N VAL A 156 -2.23 -1.64 -15.05
CA VAL A 156 -2.82 -0.44 -14.44
C VAL A 156 -4.11 -0.81 -13.73
N ILE A 157 -4.18 -0.50 -12.45
CA ILE A 157 -5.40 -0.54 -11.66
C ILE A 157 -5.50 0.81 -10.94
N ASN A 158 -6.43 1.64 -11.40
CA ASN A 158 -6.64 2.93 -10.75
C ASN A 158 -7.17 2.74 -9.33
N PRO A 159 -6.70 3.56 -8.35
CA PRO A 159 -7.22 3.51 -7.00
C PRO A 159 -8.73 3.73 -6.97
N GLY A 160 -9.43 2.92 -6.19
CA GLY A 160 -10.83 3.14 -5.91
C GLY A 160 -11.05 4.40 -5.07
N VAL A 161 -12.27 4.91 -5.12
CA VAL A 161 -12.74 5.98 -4.24
C VAL A 161 -13.83 5.42 -3.34
N ASP A 162 -13.89 5.95 -2.12
CA ASP A 162 -14.98 5.58 -1.22
C ASP A 162 -16.32 6.08 -1.80
N PRO A 163 -17.41 5.35 -1.56
CA PRO A 163 -18.75 5.82 -1.91
C PRO A 163 -18.99 7.19 -1.30
N VAL A 164 -19.58 8.08 -2.08
CA VAL A 164 -19.97 9.40 -1.58
C VAL A 164 -20.95 9.21 -0.42
N GLN A 165 -20.52 9.62 0.77
CA GLN A 165 -21.40 9.61 1.94
C GLN A 165 -22.49 10.69 1.78
N GLU A 166 -23.67 10.42 2.32
CA GLU A 166 -24.71 11.46 2.37
C GLU A 166 -24.19 12.69 3.11
N ILE A 167 -24.29 13.83 2.44
CA ILE A 167 -23.82 15.09 3.01
C ILE A 167 -24.75 15.47 4.16
N ASN A 168 -24.17 15.65 5.34
CA ASN A 168 -24.91 16.17 6.48
C ASN A 168 -25.39 17.59 6.19
N LYS A 169 -26.71 17.79 6.08
CA LYS A 169 -27.33 19.07 5.74
C LYS A 169 -26.87 20.24 6.62
N LYS A 170 -26.68 20.00 7.94
CA LYS A 170 -26.16 21.02 8.87
C LYS A 170 -24.73 21.43 8.54
N SER A 171 -23.90 20.49 8.11
CA SER A 171 -22.53 20.78 7.68
C SER A 171 -22.51 21.57 6.37
N LEU A 172 -23.41 21.25 5.44
CA LEU A 172 -23.57 21.99 4.19
C LEU A 172 -24.00 23.44 4.45
N GLU A 173 -25.05 23.66 5.25
CA GLU A 173 -25.53 25.01 5.65
C GLU A 173 -24.43 25.83 6.32
N LYS A 174 -23.62 25.20 7.19
CA LYS A 174 -22.47 25.84 7.83
C LYS A 174 -21.43 26.29 6.81
N VAL A 175 -21.08 25.41 5.87
CA VAL A 175 -20.12 25.70 4.79
C VAL A 175 -20.68 26.83 3.89
N GLU A 176 -21.93 26.75 3.48
CA GLU A 176 -22.58 27.78 2.67
C GLU A 176 -22.62 29.15 3.37
N SER A 177 -22.88 29.19 4.69
CA SER A 177 -22.83 30.40 5.48
C SER A 177 -21.45 31.07 5.54
N LEU A 178 -20.38 30.25 5.51
CA LEU A 178 -18.99 30.73 5.49
C LEU A 178 -18.54 31.18 4.09
N LEU A 179 -19.18 30.67 3.04
CA LEU A 179 -18.82 30.92 1.65
C LEU A 179 -19.69 32.00 1.00
N LYS A 180 -19.75 33.18 1.60
CA LYS A 180 -20.62 34.32 1.20
C LYS A 180 -20.29 34.99 -0.14
N THR A 181 -19.29 34.54 -0.90
CA THR A 181 -18.85 35.17 -2.14
C THR A 181 -19.43 34.49 -3.38
N LYS A 182 -19.79 35.30 -4.40
CA LYS A 182 -20.25 34.84 -5.73
C LYS A 182 -19.10 34.45 -6.68
N ALA A 183 -17.85 34.56 -6.25
CA ALA A 183 -16.67 34.25 -7.07
C ALA A 183 -16.45 32.74 -7.18
N PRO A 184 -15.76 32.27 -8.23
CA PRO A 184 -15.32 30.86 -8.34
C PRO A 184 -14.53 30.47 -7.10
N ARG A 185 -14.80 29.27 -6.57
CA ARG A 185 -14.20 28.75 -5.34
C ARG A 185 -13.27 27.61 -5.67
N LEU A 186 -12.03 27.71 -5.24
CA LEU A 186 -11.04 26.65 -5.31
C LEU A 186 -10.86 26.05 -3.92
N ILE A 187 -11.01 24.73 -3.82
CA ILE A 187 -10.74 23.98 -2.58
C ILE A 187 -9.54 23.11 -2.83
N THR A 188 -8.52 23.24 -1.99
CA THR A 188 -7.40 22.30 -1.91
C THR A 188 -7.62 21.40 -0.68
N VAL A 189 -7.53 20.11 -0.86
CA VAL A 189 -7.64 19.09 0.18
C VAL A 189 -6.27 18.50 0.44
#